data_24c6a01b518b5aa88401693dd999331a
#
_entry.id   24c6a01b518b5aa88401693dd999331a
#
_cell.length_a   1.000
_cell.length_b   1.000
_cell.length_c   1.000
_cell.angle_alpha   90.00
_cell.angle_beta   90.00
_cell.angle_gamma   90.00
#
_symmetry.space_group_name_H-M   'P 1'
#
loop_
_entity.id
_entity.type
_entity.pdbx_description
1 polymer ?
#
loop_
_entity_poly.entity_id
_entity_poly.type
_entity_poly.pdbx_seq_one_letter_code
_entity_poly.pdbx_strand_id
1 'polypeptide(L)'
;MKIMGIDASSTATGWSVFDGNNLIGYGIIKPDGSDWRDRLVHQGPYLAQVIQKYKPDKIYMEDVPLKKGNAKALVILGAVQGFIYGITASFEIPVEFLLPSEWRSPLGLYDGTREGTKRAELKHKSILKANEIFGLNLVWVSPSSKKNEDDISDAILIAYSQIKKKRFGRPKSQ
;
A
#
# COMPACT_ATOMS: atom_id res chain seq x y z
N MET A 1 -10.04 -5.39 15.58
CA MET A 1 -9.03 -6.06 14.70
C MET A 1 -8.34 -4.97 13.92
N LYS A 2 -7.07 -4.84 14.18
CA LYS A 2 -6.24 -3.84 13.49
C LYS A 2 -5.69 -4.38 12.18
N ILE A 3 -5.84 -3.63 11.12
CA ILE A 3 -5.38 -3.98 9.78
C ILE A 3 -4.37 -2.93 9.33
N MET A 4 -3.25 -3.37 8.78
CA MET A 4 -2.25 -2.48 8.19
C MET A 4 -2.22 -2.67 6.68
N GLY A 5 -2.15 -1.57 5.93
CA GLY A 5 -1.90 -1.54 4.49
C GLY A 5 -0.49 -1.04 4.20
N ILE A 6 0.17 -1.66 3.24
CA ILE A 6 1.52 -1.29 2.79
C ILE A 6 1.55 -1.19 1.27
N ASP A 7 2.01 -0.04 0.77
CA ASP A 7 2.47 0.15 -0.61
C ASP A 7 3.99 0.29 -0.59
N ALA A 8 4.69 -0.76 -1.05
CA ALA A 8 6.12 -0.94 -0.84
C ALA A 8 6.95 -0.61 -2.07
N SER A 9 7.98 0.22 -1.89
CA SER A 9 9.02 0.41 -2.89
C SER A 9 10.40 0.59 -2.25
N SER A 10 11.46 0.54 -3.06
CA SER A 10 12.81 0.79 -2.57
C SER A 10 13.10 2.28 -2.30
N THR A 11 12.24 3.19 -2.70
CA THR A 11 12.43 4.63 -2.55
C THR A 11 11.49 5.27 -1.54
N ALA A 12 10.31 4.65 -1.36
CA ALA A 12 9.32 5.09 -0.41
C ALA A 12 8.38 3.94 -0.10
N THR A 13 8.02 3.77 1.15
CA THR A 13 7.01 2.79 1.58
C THR A 13 5.90 3.51 2.31
N GLY A 14 4.73 3.58 1.67
CA GLY A 14 3.50 4.05 2.29
C GLY A 14 2.96 3.01 3.26
N TRP A 15 2.40 3.46 4.37
CA TRP A 15 1.74 2.59 5.34
C TRP A 15 0.48 3.24 5.93
N SER A 16 -0.46 2.42 6.33
CA SER A 16 -1.67 2.82 7.03
C SER A 16 -2.10 1.78 8.04
N VAL A 17 -2.78 2.20 9.09
CA VAL A 17 -3.35 1.29 10.09
C VAL A 17 -4.80 1.67 10.39
N PHE A 18 -5.66 0.68 10.37
CA PHE A 18 -7.06 0.79 10.77
C PHE A 18 -7.33 0.00 12.03
N ASP A 19 -8.18 0.52 12.91
CA ASP A 19 -8.84 -0.26 13.96
C ASP A 19 -10.34 -0.33 13.65
N GLY A 20 -10.78 -1.53 13.28
CA GLY A 20 -12.09 -1.68 12.67
C GLY A 20 -12.22 -0.86 11.38
N ASN A 21 -13.08 0.17 11.39
CA ASN A 21 -13.28 1.09 10.25
C ASN A 21 -12.52 2.42 10.40
N ASN A 22 -11.87 2.65 11.53
CA ASN A 22 -11.23 3.92 11.83
C ASN A 22 -9.78 3.92 11.36
N LEU A 23 -9.40 4.86 10.53
CA LEU A 23 -8.00 5.12 10.19
C LEU A 23 -7.32 5.75 11.41
N ILE A 24 -6.41 4.98 12.07
CA ILE A 24 -5.76 5.40 13.32
C ILE A 24 -4.31 5.84 13.12
N GLY A 25 -3.75 5.63 11.93
CA GLY A 25 -2.41 6.08 11.58
C GLY A 25 -2.09 5.82 10.13
N TYR A 26 -1.28 6.68 9.56
CA TYR A 26 -0.75 6.54 8.21
C TYR A 26 0.54 7.36 8.07
N GLY A 27 1.30 7.06 7.04
CA GLY A 27 2.52 7.80 6.76
C GLY A 27 3.36 7.18 5.65
N ILE A 28 4.56 7.69 5.52
CA ILE A 28 5.52 7.25 4.52
C ILE A 28 6.89 7.08 5.15
N ILE A 29 7.58 6.01 4.79
CA ILE A 29 8.98 5.79 5.11
C ILE A 29 9.78 6.11 3.84
N LYS A 30 10.65 7.11 3.92
CA LYS A 30 11.58 7.50 2.83
C LYS A 30 12.99 7.16 3.29
N PRO A 31 13.52 5.98 2.94
CA PRO A 31 14.84 5.57 3.38
C PRO A 31 15.94 6.33 2.64
N ASP A 32 16.99 6.68 3.37
CA ASP A 32 18.23 7.16 2.79
C ASP A 32 19.04 6.01 2.20
N GLY A 33 19.88 6.29 1.20
CA GLY A 33 20.78 5.30 0.61
C GLY A 33 21.10 5.57 -0.85
N SER A 34 22.33 5.25 -1.25
CA SER A 34 22.82 5.46 -2.59
C SER A 34 22.22 4.47 -3.59
N ASP A 35 21.99 3.25 -3.15
CA ASP A 35 21.34 2.24 -3.96
C ASP A 35 20.09 1.62 -3.26
N TRP A 36 19.42 0.71 -3.93
CA TRP A 36 18.20 0.11 -3.40
C TRP A 36 18.46 -0.83 -2.21
N ARG A 37 19.64 -1.44 -2.08
CA ARG A 37 20.00 -2.34 -0.96
C ARG A 37 20.19 -1.54 0.31
N ASP A 38 20.92 -0.43 0.22
CA ASP A 38 21.11 0.49 1.33
C ASP A 38 19.76 0.97 1.84
N ARG A 39 18.86 1.35 0.91
CA ARG A 39 17.51 1.81 1.27
C ARG A 39 16.68 0.72 1.94
N LEU A 40 16.81 -0.55 1.56
CA LEU A 40 16.13 -1.64 2.26
C LEU A 40 16.58 -1.74 3.72
N VAL A 41 17.89 -1.71 3.95
CA VAL A 41 18.44 -1.78 5.31
C VAL A 41 17.93 -0.61 6.15
N HIS A 42 17.91 0.60 5.58
CA HIS A 42 17.48 1.80 6.32
C HIS A 42 15.97 1.82 6.60
N GLN A 43 15.12 1.30 5.74
CA GLN A 43 13.67 1.33 5.98
C GLN A 43 13.20 0.28 7.02
N GLY A 44 13.95 -0.80 7.21
CA GLY A 44 13.54 -1.90 8.09
C GLY A 44 13.24 -1.48 9.52
N PRO A 45 14.14 -0.77 10.22
CA PRO A 45 13.91 -0.30 11.59
C PRO A 45 12.68 0.60 11.72
N TYR A 46 12.42 1.48 10.74
CA TYR A 46 11.23 2.35 10.76
C TYR A 46 9.95 1.54 10.61
N LEU A 47 9.92 0.57 9.71
CA LEU A 47 8.76 -0.31 9.57
C LEU A 47 8.52 -1.13 10.84
N ALA A 48 9.58 -1.68 11.44
CA ALA A 48 9.49 -2.40 12.71
C ALA A 48 8.91 -1.52 13.83
N GLN A 49 9.33 -0.25 13.93
CA GLN A 49 8.78 0.71 14.90
C GLN A 49 7.27 0.96 14.68
N VAL A 50 6.84 1.11 13.43
CA VAL A 50 5.41 1.27 13.10
C VAL A 50 4.62 0.03 13.53
N ILE A 51 5.13 -1.17 13.22
CA ILE A 51 4.49 -2.44 13.60
C ILE A 51 4.41 -2.57 15.13
N GLN A 52 5.49 -2.29 15.84
CA GLN A 52 5.52 -2.34 17.31
C GLN A 52 4.55 -1.36 17.94
N LYS A 53 4.44 -0.15 17.39
CA LYS A 53 3.54 0.91 17.89
C LYS A 53 2.08 0.53 17.75
N TYR A 54 1.68 0.06 16.57
CA TYR A 54 0.27 -0.15 16.25
C TYR A 54 -0.20 -1.58 16.50
N LYS A 55 0.70 -2.55 16.46
CA LYS A 55 0.44 -3.99 16.66
C LYS A 55 -0.73 -4.48 15.78
N PRO A 56 -0.58 -4.43 14.44
CA PRO A 56 -1.64 -4.89 13.56
C PRO A 56 -1.84 -6.41 13.67
N ASP A 57 -3.07 -6.86 13.58
CA ASP A 57 -3.43 -8.28 13.58
C ASP A 57 -3.22 -8.92 12.20
N LYS A 58 -3.20 -8.10 11.14
CA LYS A 58 -3.01 -8.53 9.76
C LYS A 58 -2.47 -7.38 8.89
N ILE A 59 -1.63 -7.75 7.92
CA ILE A 59 -1.07 -6.82 6.95
C ILE A 59 -1.56 -7.20 5.55
N TYR A 60 -1.91 -6.19 4.75
CA TYR A 60 -2.17 -6.29 3.31
C TYR A 60 -1.13 -5.48 2.55
N MET A 61 -0.55 -6.07 1.51
CA MET A 61 0.48 -5.43 0.68
C MET A 61 0.16 -5.62 -0.80
N GLU A 62 0.42 -4.59 -1.62
CA GLU A 62 0.26 -4.74 -3.08
C GLU A 62 1.28 -5.77 -3.61
N ASP A 63 0.79 -6.74 -4.38
CA ASP A 63 1.64 -7.74 -5.03
C ASP A 63 2.34 -7.15 -6.26
N VAL A 64 3.51 -7.71 -6.59
CA VAL A 64 4.28 -7.29 -7.77
C VAL A 64 3.63 -7.89 -9.03
N PRO A 65 3.02 -7.05 -9.89
CA PRO A 65 2.43 -7.58 -11.11
C PRO A 65 3.54 -8.07 -12.07
N LEU A 66 3.42 -9.31 -12.51
CA LEU A 66 4.32 -9.88 -13.52
C LEU A 66 4.08 -9.21 -14.88
N LYS A 67 4.79 -8.10 -15.15
CA LYS A 67 4.75 -7.43 -16.45
C LYS A 67 6.01 -7.75 -17.24
N LYS A 68 5.85 -8.09 -18.51
CA LYS A 68 6.98 -8.21 -19.45
C LYS A 68 7.67 -6.84 -19.58
N GLY A 69 8.99 -6.79 -19.50
CA GLY A 69 9.77 -5.65 -19.99
C GLY A 69 10.83 -5.06 -19.09
N ASN A 70 10.81 -5.25 -17.76
CA ASN A 70 11.87 -4.71 -16.89
C ASN A 70 12.25 -5.69 -15.77
N ALA A 71 13.07 -6.68 -16.13
CA ALA A 71 13.55 -7.69 -15.19
C ALA A 71 14.25 -7.09 -13.97
N LYS A 72 15.03 -6.01 -14.15
CA LYS A 72 15.73 -5.34 -13.03
C LYS A 72 14.76 -4.74 -12.02
N ALA A 73 13.71 -4.07 -12.49
CA ALA A 73 12.69 -3.51 -11.59
C ALA A 73 11.92 -4.62 -10.86
N LEU A 74 11.63 -5.73 -11.54
CA LEU A 74 10.94 -6.88 -10.95
C LEU A 74 11.77 -7.52 -9.83
N VAL A 75 13.09 -7.69 -10.04
CA VAL A 75 14.02 -8.21 -9.02
C VAL A 75 14.05 -7.28 -7.81
N ILE A 76 14.14 -5.96 -8.01
CA ILE A 76 14.17 -5.00 -6.92
C ILE A 76 12.86 -5.03 -6.14
N LEU A 77 11.71 -5.03 -6.82
CA LEU A 77 10.40 -5.08 -6.16
C LEU A 77 10.19 -6.38 -5.38
N GLY A 78 10.61 -7.52 -5.94
CA GLY A 78 10.58 -8.80 -5.25
C GLY A 78 11.47 -8.83 -4.00
N ALA A 79 12.67 -8.22 -4.10
CA ALA A 79 13.55 -8.08 -2.94
C ALA A 79 12.93 -7.20 -1.84
N VAL A 80 12.28 -6.09 -2.21
CA VAL A 80 11.56 -5.21 -1.28
C VAL A 80 10.44 -5.97 -0.58
N GLN A 81 9.61 -6.69 -1.34
CA GLN A 81 8.54 -7.50 -0.77
C GLN A 81 9.06 -8.57 0.18
N GLY A 82 10.07 -9.34 -0.24
CA GLY A 82 10.68 -10.39 0.58
C GLY A 82 11.28 -9.84 1.88
N PHE A 83 11.92 -8.67 1.81
CA PHE A 83 12.49 -8.01 2.99
C PHE A 83 11.39 -7.56 3.97
N ILE A 84 10.33 -6.91 3.50
CA ILE A 84 9.20 -6.49 4.32
C ILE A 84 8.49 -7.71 4.91
N TYR A 85 8.27 -8.75 4.09
CA TYR A 85 7.69 -10.01 4.55
C TYR A 85 8.52 -10.65 5.66
N GLY A 86 9.85 -10.67 5.54
CA GLY A 86 10.74 -11.16 6.58
C GLY A 86 10.62 -10.38 7.89
N ILE A 87 10.51 -9.05 7.81
CA ILE A 87 10.27 -8.21 9.00
C ILE A 87 8.92 -8.56 9.64
N THR A 88 7.85 -8.61 8.85
CA THR A 88 6.50 -8.90 9.38
C THR A 88 6.41 -10.31 9.97
N ALA A 89 7.10 -11.27 9.37
CA ALA A 89 7.18 -12.64 9.87
C ALA A 89 7.86 -12.72 11.25
N SER A 90 8.85 -11.87 11.53
CA SER A 90 9.49 -11.81 12.85
C SER A 90 8.55 -11.30 13.96
N PHE A 91 7.44 -10.70 13.61
CA PHE A 91 6.36 -10.31 14.53
C PHE A 91 5.18 -11.30 14.52
N GLU A 92 5.28 -12.40 13.80
CA GLU A 92 4.22 -13.43 13.65
C GLU A 92 2.90 -12.85 13.07
N ILE A 93 2.99 -11.77 12.29
CA ILE A 93 1.82 -11.12 11.70
C ILE A 93 1.58 -11.70 10.29
N PRO A 94 0.38 -12.24 10.02
CA PRO A 94 0.05 -12.74 8.69
C PRO A 94 -0.02 -11.62 7.66
N VAL A 95 0.61 -11.83 6.50
CA VAL A 95 0.58 -10.93 5.35
C VAL A 95 -0.21 -11.56 4.22
N GLU A 96 -1.09 -10.78 3.61
CA GLU A 96 -1.79 -11.13 2.37
C GLU A 96 -1.40 -10.17 1.27
N PHE A 97 -0.98 -10.72 0.13
CA PHE A 97 -0.62 -9.95 -1.06
C PHE A 97 -1.85 -9.77 -1.94
N LEU A 98 -2.04 -8.56 -2.46
CA LEU A 98 -3.18 -8.19 -3.29
C LEU A 98 -2.70 -7.68 -4.65
N LEU A 99 -3.20 -8.25 -5.72
CA LEU A 99 -3.01 -7.66 -7.04
C LEU A 99 -3.62 -6.25 -7.10
N PRO A 100 -3.08 -5.33 -7.89
CA PRO A 100 -3.64 -3.99 -8.06
C PRO A 100 -5.14 -3.97 -8.39
N SER A 101 -5.62 -4.93 -9.18
CA SER A 101 -7.03 -5.05 -9.52
C SER A 101 -7.92 -5.46 -8.33
N GLU A 102 -7.37 -6.23 -7.38
CA GLU A 102 -8.16 -6.75 -6.26
C GLU A 102 -8.54 -5.68 -5.24
N TRP A 103 -7.76 -4.61 -5.15
CA TRP A 103 -8.07 -3.51 -4.26
C TRP A 103 -8.59 -2.26 -4.99
N ARG A 104 -8.15 -2.00 -6.25
CA ARG A 104 -8.61 -0.85 -7.02
C ARG A 104 -10.02 -0.99 -7.55
N SER A 105 -10.40 -2.18 -8.05
CA SER A 105 -11.74 -2.43 -8.63
C SER A 105 -12.86 -2.23 -7.61
N PRO A 106 -12.81 -2.80 -6.38
CA PRO A 106 -13.87 -2.59 -5.39
C PRO A 106 -14.06 -1.15 -4.94
N LEU A 107 -13.03 -0.31 -5.15
CA LEU A 107 -13.04 1.11 -4.80
C LEU A 107 -13.48 2.02 -5.95
N GLY A 108 -13.76 1.45 -7.14
CA GLY A 108 -14.17 2.19 -8.32
C GLY A 108 -13.07 3.08 -8.90
N LEU A 109 -11.79 2.68 -8.75
CA LEU A 109 -10.66 3.45 -9.30
C LEU A 109 -10.45 3.20 -10.79
N TYR A 110 -11.00 2.11 -11.34
CA TYR A 110 -11.04 1.85 -12.76
C TYR A 110 -12.33 2.39 -13.37
N ASP A 111 -12.20 3.24 -14.38
CA ASP A 111 -13.33 3.85 -15.11
C ASP A 111 -13.66 3.13 -16.43
N GLY A 112 -12.99 2.00 -16.72
CA GLY A 112 -13.17 1.23 -17.93
C GLY A 112 -12.49 1.81 -19.17
N THR A 113 -11.83 2.97 -19.08
CA THR A 113 -11.11 3.59 -20.19
C THR A 113 -9.63 3.24 -20.17
N ARG A 114 -8.99 3.24 -21.36
CA ARG A 114 -7.54 3.05 -21.47
C ARG A 114 -6.76 4.20 -20.79
N GLU A 115 -7.28 5.43 -20.89
CA GLU A 115 -6.67 6.60 -20.29
C GLU A 115 -6.70 6.50 -18.74
N GLY A 116 -7.87 6.17 -18.19
CA GLY A 116 -8.07 6.03 -16.75
C GLY A 116 -7.28 4.90 -16.08
N THR A 117 -6.68 4.00 -16.87
CA THR A 117 -5.78 2.95 -16.37
C THR A 117 -4.31 3.32 -16.43
N LYS A 118 -3.95 4.50 -16.94
CA LYS A 118 -2.56 4.98 -16.89
C LYS A 118 -2.11 5.14 -15.42
N ARG A 119 -0.86 4.80 -15.17
CA ARG A 119 -0.31 4.81 -13.79
C ARG A 119 -0.49 6.16 -13.08
N ALA A 120 -0.20 7.26 -13.76
CA ALA A 120 -0.32 8.58 -13.17
C ALA A 120 -1.76 8.93 -12.81
N GLU A 121 -2.70 8.56 -13.68
CA GLU A 121 -4.13 8.79 -13.47
C GLU A 121 -4.65 7.96 -12.27
N LEU A 122 -4.26 6.69 -12.18
CA LEU A 122 -4.63 5.84 -11.05
C LEU A 122 -4.10 6.39 -9.72
N LYS A 123 -2.85 6.87 -9.70
CA LYS A 123 -2.26 7.50 -8.50
C LYS A 123 -3.01 8.76 -8.09
N HIS A 124 -3.36 9.63 -9.05
CA HIS A 124 -4.16 10.81 -8.78
C HIS A 124 -5.54 10.44 -8.22
N LYS A 125 -6.24 9.48 -8.85
CA LYS A 125 -7.53 8.97 -8.36
C LYS A 125 -7.43 8.38 -6.96
N SER A 126 -6.35 7.67 -6.63
CA SER A 126 -6.12 7.15 -5.28
C SER A 126 -6.06 8.27 -4.25
N ILE A 127 -5.30 9.33 -4.52
CA ILE A 127 -5.22 10.50 -3.62
C ILE A 127 -6.60 11.15 -3.43
N LEU A 128 -7.31 11.44 -4.53
CA LEU A 128 -8.64 12.04 -4.45
C LEU A 128 -9.60 11.14 -3.64
N LYS A 129 -9.54 9.83 -3.86
CA LYS A 129 -10.41 8.87 -3.18
C LYS A 129 -10.11 8.75 -1.68
N ALA A 130 -8.84 8.73 -1.29
CA ALA A 130 -8.45 8.71 0.11
C ALA A 130 -8.86 10.01 0.82
N ASN A 131 -8.65 11.16 0.17
CA ASN A 131 -9.07 12.46 0.71
C ASN A 131 -10.60 12.53 0.89
N GLU A 132 -11.37 12.08 -0.12
CA GLU A 132 -12.84 12.04 -0.08
C GLU A 132 -13.36 11.19 1.09
N ILE A 133 -12.82 9.97 1.26
CA ILE A 133 -13.36 9.00 2.23
C ILE A 133 -12.98 9.36 3.66
N PHE A 134 -11.76 9.84 3.87
CA PHE A 134 -11.19 10.03 5.21
C PHE A 134 -10.99 11.50 5.62
N GLY A 135 -11.41 12.46 4.79
CA GLY A 135 -11.26 13.88 5.08
C GLY A 135 -9.79 14.32 5.16
N LEU A 136 -8.90 13.70 4.35
CA LEU A 136 -7.48 13.98 4.33
C LEU A 136 -7.16 15.13 3.35
N ASN A 137 -5.92 15.63 3.42
CA ASN A 137 -5.39 16.63 2.51
C ASN A 137 -4.10 16.15 1.84
N LEU A 138 -4.08 14.87 1.39
CA LEU A 138 -2.94 14.32 0.67
C LEU A 138 -2.71 15.07 -0.65
N VAL A 139 -1.46 15.31 -0.96
CA VAL A 139 -1.04 16.22 -2.03
C VAL A 139 -0.81 15.48 -3.34
N TRP A 140 -1.40 16.02 -4.42
CA TRP A 140 -1.05 15.71 -5.80
C TRP A 140 -0.57 16.99 -6.50
N VAL A 141 0.63 16.96 -7.07
CA VAL A 141 1.21 18.12 -7.79
C VAL A 141 1.19 17.88 -9.29
N SER A 142 1.79 16.80 -9.77
CA SER A 142 1.86 16.42 -11.18
C SER A 142 2.31 14.96 -11.32
N PRO A 143 2.15 14.33 -12.50
CA PRO A 143 2.52 12.94 -12.73
C PRO A 143 3.95 12.53 -12.35
N SER A 144 4.91 13.47 -12.42
CA SER A 144 6.33 13.22 -12.15
C SER A 144 6.83 13.83 -10.84
N SER A 145 5.96 14.46 -10.06
CA SER A 145 6.36 15.14 -8.83
C SER A 145 6.71 14.14 -7.73
N LYS A 146 7.88 14.34 -7.10
CA LYS A 146 8.28 13.61 -5.88
C LYS A 146 7.57 14.07 -4.61
N LYS A 147 6.74 15.12 -4.73
CA LYS A 147 5.93 15.65 -3.62
C LYS A 147 4.55 14.99 -3.52
N ASN A 148 4.20 14.15 -4.50
CA ASN A 148 2.96 13.39 -4.43
C ASN A 148 2.97 12.43 -3.24
N GLU A 149 1.81 12.25 -2.64
CA GLU A 149 1.59 11.38 -1.49
C GLU A 149 0.78 10.13 -1.88
N ASP A 150 0.96 9.69 -3.13
CA ASP A 150 0.27 8.55 -3.70
C ASP A 150 0.62 7.23 -2.99
N ASP A 151 1.85 7.03 -2.52
CA ASP A 151 2.24 5.84 -1.76
C ASP A 151 1.46 5.75 -0.42
N ILE A 152 1.14 6.90 0.20
CA ILE A 152 0.29 6.97 1.40
C ILE A 152 -1.16 6.61 1.04
N SER A 153 -1.72 7.24 0.00
CA SER A 153 -3.09 6.98 -0.41
C SER A 153 -3.30 5.53 -0.84
N ASP A 154 -2.35 4.94 -1.59
CA ASP A 154 -2.42 3.55 -2.01
C ASP A 154 -2.39 2.61 -0.79
N ALA A 155 -1.50 2.84 0.20
CA ALA A 155 -1.47 2.07 1.43
C ALA A 155 -2.78 2.15 2.23
N ILE A 156 -3.41 3.33 2.31
CA ILE A 156 -4.72 3.51 2.94
C ILE A 156 -5.79 2.69 2.21
N LEU A 157 -5.83 2.80 0.89
CA LEU A 157 -6.87 2.17 0.07
C LEU A 157 -6.70 0.66 -0.03
N ILE A 158 -5.47 0.13 0.01
CA ILE A 158 -5.19 -1.30 0.12
C ILE A 158 -5.88 -1.89 1.35
N ALA A 159 -5.63 -1.34 2.53
CA ALA A 159 -6.26 -1.81 3.76
C ALA A 159 -7.79 -1.61 3.75
N TYR A 160 -8.25 -0.44 3.34
CA TYR A 160 -9.67 -0.10 3.32
C TYR A 160 -10.50 -0.99 2.39
N SER A 161 -9.95 -1.39 1.24
CA SER A 161 -10.61 -2.30 0.31
C SER A 161 -11.00 -3.63 0.97
N GLN A 162 -10.17 -4.13 1.89
CA GLN A 162 -10.39 -5.39 2.60
C GLN A 162 -11.39 -5.27 3.75
N ILE A 163 -11.49 -4.09 4.36
CA ILE A 163 -12.53 -3.76 5.34
C ILE A 163 -13.91 -3.76 4.66
N LYS A 164 -14.00 -3.18 3.46
CA LYS A 164 -15.24 -3.18 2.65
C LYS A 164 -15.64 -4.58 2.19
N LYS A 165 -14.71 -5.41 1.70
CA LYS A 165 -15.01 -6.79 1.28
C LYS A 165 -15.68 -7.59 2.37
N LYS A 166 -15.26 -7.47 3.63
CA LYS A 166 -15.87 -8.16 4.77
C LYS A 166 -17.33 -7.73 5.03
N ARG A 167 -17.72 -6.52 4.65
CA ARG A 167 -19.10 -6.05 4.80
C ARG A 167 -20.06 -6.60 3.74
N PHE A 168 -19.59 -6.81 2.52
CA PHE A 168 -20.40 -7.30 1.39
C PHE A 168 -20.33 -8.82 1.19
N GLY A 169 -19.39 -9.50 1.83
CA GLY A 169 -19.07 -10.91 1.60
C GLY A 169 -19.61 -11.89 2.64
N ARG A 170 -20.68 -11.59 3.40
CA ARG A 170 -21.40 -12.64 4.13
C ARG A 170 -22.33 -13.36 3.15
N PRO A 171 -22.06 -14.63 2.75
CA PRO A 171 -23.10 -15.44 2.15
C PRO A 171 -24.22 -15.58 3.17
N LYS A 172 -25.43 -15.32 2.74
CA LYS A 172 -26.61 -15.71 3.53
C LYS A 172 -26.52 -17.22 3.70
N SER A 173 -26.27 -17.68 4.92
CA SER A 173 -26.46 -19.07 5.28
C SER A 173 -27.92 -19.40 5.03
N GLN A 174 -28.16 -20.32 4.11
CA GLN A 174 -29.39 -21.07 4.04
C GLN A 174 -29.44 -22.08 5.19
#